data_1e93fc9eed77c94819d4f858b336e76d
#
_entry.id   1e93fc9eed77c94819d4f858b336e76d
#
_cell.length_a   1.000
_cell.length_b   1.000
_cell.length_c   1.000
_cell.angle_alpha   90.00
_cell.angle_beta   90.00
_cell.angle_gamma   90.00
#
_symmetry.space_group_name_H-M   'P 1'
#
loop_
_entity.id
_entity.type
_entity.pdbx_description
1 polymer ?
#
loop_
_entity_poly.entity_id
_entity_poly.type
_entity_poly.pdbx_seq_one_letter_code
_entity_poly.pdbx_strand_id
1 'polypeptide(L)'
;MQLCLFSQRWRDRRESYRPAGEPINPRLYEVAELARDREAKAFILAHHYSLSYPSARVRFGLFTRGCLVGVAVFSHPCNDRVLTSVFPLSPLDSVELGRFVLLDSVPANGESWFLSRTFECLRRKGFSGVVSFSDPIPRTKADGTGL
;
A
#
# COMPACT_ATOMS: atom_id res chain seq x y z
N MET A 1 10.93 7.90 -22.59
CA MET A 1 10.50 7.41 -21.27
C MET A 1 11.39 8.00 -20.20
N GLN A 2 10.82 8.69 -19.24
CA GLN A 2 11.59 9.26 -18.15
C GLN A 2 11.86 8.17 -17.11
N LEU A 3 13.13 7.92 -16.84
CA LEU A 3 13.52 6.96 -15.79
C LEU A 3 13.48 7.67 -14.43
N CYS A 4 12.68 7.12 -13.52
CA CYS A 4 12.67 7.59 -12.15
C CYS A 4 13.86 6.98 -11.40
N LEU A 5 14.74 7.82 -10.90
CA LEU A 5 15.95 7.38 -10.19
C LEU A 5 15.68 7.01 -8.73
N PHE A 6 14.56 7.47 -8.19
CA PHE A 6 14.22 7.25 -6.79
C PHE A 6 12.77 6.84 -6.64
N SER A 7 12.50 5.95 -5.69
CA SER A 7 11.17 5.61 -5.25
C SER A 7 10.84 6.38 -3.98
N GLN A 8 9.71 7.08 -3.99
CA GLN A 8 9.27 7.86 -2.83
C GLN A 8 8.61 6.94 -1.81
N ARG A 9 8.95 7.16 -0.54
CA ARG A 9 8.33 6.49 0.60
C ARG A 9 8.08 7.49 1.73
N TRP A 10 7.42 7.00 2.77
CA TRP A 10 7.16 7.77 3.97
C TRP A 10 7.89 7.11 5.15
N ARG A 11 8.63 7.93 5.88
CA ARG A 11 9.34 7.51 7.08
C ARG A 11 8.94 8.45 8.21
N ASP A 12 8.39 7.90 9.29
CA ASP A 12 7.90 8.68 10.42
C ASP A 12 7.00 9.84 9.98
N ARG A 13 6.10 9.55 9.03
CA ARG A 13 5.17 10.52 8.40
C ARG A 13 5.86 11.58 7.55
N ARG A 14 7.13 11.39 7.23
CA ARG A 14 7.89 12.26 6.34
C ARG A 14 8.27 11.51 5.08
N GLU A 15 8.43 12.25 4.02
CA GLU A 15 8.90 11.67 2.77
C GLU A 15 10.32 11.14 2.91
N SER A 16 10.58 10.04 2.26
CA SER A 16 11.91 9.48 2.12
C SER A 16 12.05 8.91 0.71
N TYR A 17 13.27 8.68 0.28
CA TYR A 17 13.56 8.22 -1.07
C TYR A 17 14.53 7.05 -1.02
N ARG A 18 14.29 6.09 -1.92
CA ARG A 18 15.22 4.99 -2.13
C ARG A 18 15.61 4.95 -3.61
N PRO A 19 16.85 4.53 -3.92
CA PRO A 19 17.25 4.36 -5.32
C PRO A 19 16.31 3.40 -6.04
N ALA A 20 15.83 3.80 -7.21
CA ALA A 20 14.99 2.93 -8.03
C ALA A 20 15.80 1.74 -8.53
N GLY A 21 15.14 0.61 -8.73
CA GLY A 21 15.77 -0.58 -9.26
C GLY A 21 16.45 -1.48 -8.25
N GLU A 22 16.36 -1.18 -6.95
CA GLU A 22 16.85 -2.08 -5.92
C GLU A 22 16.01 -3.37 -5.92
N PRO A 23 16.63 -4.56 -6.13
CA PRO A 23 15.87 -5.80 -6.11
C PRO A 23 15.56 -6.27 -4.69
N ILE A 24 14.32 -6.69 -4.47
CA ILE A 24 13.97 -7.39 -3.23
C ILE A 24 14.39 -8.86 -3.36
N ASN A 25 14.89 -9.43 -2.28
CA ASN A 25 15.14 -10.87 -2.20
C ASN A 25 13.91 -11.56 -1.62
N PRO A 26 13.11 -12.28 -2.44
CA PRO A 26 11.87 -12.90 -1.96
C PRO A 26 12.06 -13.90 -0.82
N ARG A 27 13.26 -14.46 -0.67
CA ARG A 27 13.55 -15.43 0.39
C ARG A 27 13.63 -14.79 1.78
N LEU A 28 13.83 -13.48 1.83
CA LEU A 28 13.94 -12.74 3.10
C LEU A 28 12.62 -12.16 3.56
N TYR A 29 11.58 -12.20 2.74
CA TYR A 29 10.30 -11.55 3.00
C TYR A 29 9.14 -12.52 2.90
N GLU A 30 8.13 -12.27 3.72
CA GLU A 30 6.90 -13.05 3.73
C GLU A 30 5.70 -12.10 3.74
N VAL A 31 4.70 -12.43 2.95
CA VAL A 31 3.41 -11.73 2.95
C VAL A 31 2.40 -12.61 3.65
N ALA A 32 1.74 -12.06 4.64
CA ALA A 32 0.70 -12.75 5.40
C ALA A 32 -0.53 -11.89 5.58
N GLU A 33 -1.71 -12.51 5.51
CA GLU A 33 -2.95 -11.83 5.85
C GLU A 33 -3.01 -11.58 7.35
N LEU A 34 -3.37 -10.35 7.73
CA LEU A 34 -3.58 -9.97 9.11
C LEU A 34 -5.06 -10.15 9.46
N ALA A 35 -5.35 -10.99 10.44
CA ALA A 35 -6.73 -11.32 10.80
C ALA A 35 -7.45 -10.17 11.52
N ARG A 36 -6.71 -9.24 12.11
CA ARG A 36 -7.25 -8.15 12.94
C ARG A 36 -6.68 -6.80 12.52
N ASP A 37 -7.42 -5.74 12.81
CA ASP A 37 -7.00 -4.37 12.51
C ASP A 37 -5.87 -3.87 13.39
N ARG A 38 -5.70 -4.42 14.58
CA ARG A 38 -4.80 -3.90 15.61
C ARG A 38 -3.39 -3.60 15.09
N GLU A 39 -2.72 -4.57 14.53
CA GLU A 39 -1.34 -4.44 14.05
C GLU A 39 -1.26 -3.52 12.84
N ALA A 40 -2.17 -3.70 11.88
CA ALA A 40 -2.23 -2.87 10.69
C ALA A 40 -2.49 -1.41 11.04
N LYS A 41 -3.45 -1.16 11.93
CA LYS A 41 -3.80 0.18 12.38
C LYS A 41 -2.63 0.87 13.07
N ALA A 42 -1.97 0.18 13.99
CA ALA A 42 -0.81 0.72 14.70
C ALA A 42 0.31 1.10 13.72
N PHE A 43 0.58 0.23 12.75
CA PHE A 43 1.60 0.48 11.74
C PHE A 43 1.26 1.67 10.85
N ILE A 44 0.02 1.75 10.38
CA ILE A 44 -0.46 2.85 9.53
C ILE A 44 -0.36 4.19 10.29
N LEU A 45 -0.83 4.24 11.54
CA LEU A 45 -0.81 5.47 12.33
C LEU A 45 0.62 5.92 12.65
N ALA A 46 1.56 4.99 12.74
CA ALA A 46 2.97 5.32 13.01
C ALA A 46 3.72 5.79 11.75
N HIS A 47 3.42 5.24 10.58
CA HIS A 47 4.29 5.37 9.41
C HIS A 47 3.64 6.02 8.19
N HIS A 48 2.33 5.94 8.03
CA HIS A 48 1.65 6.52 6.88
C HIS A 48 1.45 8.02 7.06
N TYR A 49 1.47 8.79 5.96
CA TYR A 49 1.24 10.23 6.01
C TYR A 49 -0.19 10.59 6.45
N SER A 50 -1.15 9.73 6.18
CA SER A 50 -2.52 9.91 6.66
C SER A 50 -2.63 9.41 8.10
N LEU A 51 -3.29 10.20 8.95
CA LEU A 51 -3.47 9.89 10.36
C LEU A 51 -4.74 9.07 10.63
N SER A 52 -5.42 8.62 9.59
CA SER A 52 -6.66 7.86 9.71
C SER A 52 -6.50 6.43 9.21
N TYR A 53 -7.36 5.56 9.71
CA TYR A 53 -7.43 4.16 9.31
C TYR A 53 -8.80 3.88 8.71
N PRO A 54 -8.87 3.32 7.48
CA PRO A 54 -10.16 3.06 6.84
C PRO A 54 -10.84 1.83 7.43
N SER A 55 -12.12 1.65 7.09
CA SER A 55 -12.83 0.42 7.40
C SER A 55 -12.31 -0.71 6.52
N ALA A 56 -11.48 -1.57 7.09
CA ALA A 56 -10.78 -2.60 6.36
C ALA A 56 -11.65 -3.84 6.12
N ARG A 57 -11.58 -4.36 4.89
CA ARG A 57 -12.15 -5.68 4.56
C ARG A 57 -11.08 -6.76 4.64
N VAL A 58 -9.90 -6.47 4.09
CA VAL A 58 -8.76 -7.39 4.07
C VAL A 58 -7.50 -6.58 4.32
N ARG A 59 -6.58 -7.14 5.05
CA ARG A 59 -5.31 -6.49 5.37
C ARG A 59 -4.17 -7.49 5.30
N PHE A 60 -3.04 -7.03 4.81
CA PHE A 60 -1.83 -7.84 4.66
C PHE A 60 -0.64 -7.16 5.30
N GLY A 61 0.26 -7.96 5.83
CA GLY A 61 1.54 -7.52 6.33
C GLY A 61 2.68 -8.08 5.51
N LEU A 62 3.72 -7.26 5.35
CA LEU A 62 5.00 -7.68 4.83
C LEU A 62 5.95 -7.85 6.00
N PHE A 63 6.54 -9.03 6.12
CA PHE A 63 7.42 -9.39 7.24
C PHE A 63 8.81 -9.73 6.74
N THR A 64 9.81 -9.37 7.51
CA THR A 64 11.18 -9.85 7.35
C THR A 64 11.75 -10.15 8.73
N ARG A 65 12.31 -11.36 8.89
CA ARG A 65 12.87 -11.84 10.17
C ARG A 65 11.87 -11.71 11.32
N GLY A 66 10.59 -11.97 11.05
CA GLY A 66 9.53 -11.88 12.05
C GLY A 66 9.06 -10.45 12.36
N CYS A 67 9.63 -9.44 11.72
CA CYS A 67 9.27 -8.04 11.94
C CYS A 67 8.36 -7.52 10.85
N LEU A 68 7.31 -6.80 11.24
CA LEU A 68 6.40 -6.15 10.29
C LEU A 68 7.08 -4.92 9.70
N VAL A 69 7.24 -4.89 8.38
CA VAL A 69 7.93 -3.82 7.64
C VAL A 69 7.06 -3.18 6.57
N GLY A 70 5.87 -3.66 6.36
CA GLY A 70 4.92 -3.07 5.42
C GLY A 70 3.50 -3.52 5.70
N VAL A 71 2.53 -2.69 5.33
CA VAL A 71 1.11 -2.99 5.49
C VAL A 71 0.35 -2.52 4.25
N ALA A 72 -0.56 -3.35 3.78
CA ALA A 72 -1.53 -3.01 2.75
C ALA A 72 -2.94 -3.24 3.32
N VAL A 73 -3.77 -2.22 3.33
CA VAL A 73 -5.15 -2.27 3.81
C VAL A 73 -6.09 -2.07 2.64
N PHE A 74 -6.93 -3.08 2.41
CA PHE A 74 -7.95 -3.04 1.38
C PHE A 74 -9.31 -2.81 2.04
N SER A 75 -9.96 -1.74 1.66
CA SER A 75 -11.23 -1.31 2.22
C SER A 75 -12.37 -1.50 1.23
N HIS A 76 -13.60 -1.32 1.72
CA HIS A 76 -14.75 -1.17 0.85
C HIS A 76 -14.57 0.11 0.00
N PRO A 77 -14.88 0.06 -1.30
CA PRO A 77 -14.72 1.25 -2.14
C PRO A 77 -15.54 2.43 -1.62
N CYS A 78 -14.90 3.61 -1.56
CA CYS A 78 -15.54 4.81 -1.04
C CYS A 78 -16.69 5.30 -1.92
N ASN A 79 -16.62 5.02 -3.23
CA ASN A 79 -17.62 5.47 -4.17
C ASN A 79 -17.92 4.34 -5.18
N ASP A 80 -19.10 3.77 -5.06
CA ASP A 80 -19.54 2.68 -5.93
C ASP A 80 -19.60 3.08 -7.40
N ARG A 81 -19.81 4.37 -7.70
CA ARG A 81 -19.86 4.88 -9.07
C ARG A 81 -18.51 4.76 -9.80
N VAL A 82 -17.42 4.84 -9.07
CA VAL A 82 -16.09 4.67 -9.66
C VAL A 82 -15.94 3.26 -10.23
N LEU A 83 -16.47 2.26 -9.52
CA LEU A 83 -16.42 0.88 -9.97
C LEU A 83 -17.29 0.65 -11.19
N THR A 84 -18.49 1.23 -11.22
CA THR A 84 -19.42 1.04 -12.32
C THR A 84 -19.03 1.82 -13.57
N SER A 85 -18.34 2.94 -13.44
CA SER A 85 -17.93 3.77 -14.58
C SER A 85 -16.54 3.41 -15.13
N VAL A 86 -15.61 2.98 -14.26
CA VAL A 86 -14.24 2.63 -14.66
C VAL A 86 -14.12 1.12 -14.91
N PHE A 87 -14.76 0.32 -14.07
CA PHE A 87 -14.81 -1.13 -14.21
C PHE A 87 -16.26 -1.59 -14.08
N PRO A 88 -16.74 -2.47 -14.94
CA PRO A 88 -18.06 -3.05 -14.78
C PRO A 88 -18.07 -4.12 -13.66
N LEU A 89 -17.65 -3.72 -12.45
CA LEU A 89 -17.52 -4.61 -11.31
C LEU A 89 -18.45 -4.16 -10.19
N SER A 90 -19.01 -5.16 -9.51
CA SER A 90 -19.81 -4.93 -8.32
C SER A 90 -18.89 -4.51 -7.14
N PRO A 91 -19.37 -3.62 -6.24
CA PRO A 91 -18.65 -3.34 -4.99
C PRO A 91 -18.40 -4.57 -4.12
N LEU A 92 -19.20 -5.63 -4.30
CA LEU A 92 -19.01 -6.89 -3.57
C LEU A 92 -17.79 -7.66 -4.04
N ASP A 93 -17.41 -7.49 -5.32
CA ASP A 93 -16.33 -8.24 -5.97
C ASP A 93 -15.04 -7.44 -6.05
N SER A 94 -14.99 -6.25 -5.47
CA SER A 94 -13.85 -5.36 -5.58
C SER A 94 -13.53 -4.68 -4.25
N VAL A 95 -12.28 -4.24 -4.13
CA VAL A 95 -11.78 -3.54 -2.96
C VAL A 95 -10.98 -2.31 -3.40
N GLU A 96 -10.86 -1.35 -2.49
CA GLU A 96 -9.99 -0.18 -2.68
C GLU A 96 -8.73 -0.36 -1.86
N LEU A 97 -7.58 -0.07 -2.48
CA LEU A 97 -6.32 0.01 -1.74
C LEU A 97 -6.35 1.31 -0.92
N GLY A 98 -6.82 1.22 0.31
CA GLY A 98 -7.07 2.37 1.16
C GLY A 98 -5.82 2.91 1.84
N ARG A 99 -4.92 2.03 2.24
CA ARG A 99 -3.65 2.40 2.86
C ARG A 99 -2.56 1.43 2.42
N PHE A 100 -1.41 1.99 2.13
CA PHE A 100 -0.26 1.20 1.70
C PHE A 100 1.02 1.90 2.16
N VAL A 101 1.83 1.20 2.94
CA VAL A 101 3.08 1.77 3.44
C VAL A 101 4.13 0.68 3.64
N LEU A 102 5.36 0.96 3.23
CA LEU A 102 6.53 0.13 3.50
C LEU A 102 7.58 0.97 4.22
N LEU A 103 8.29 0.32 5.14
CA LEU A 103 9.43 0.96 5.77
C LEU A 103 10.55 1.18 4.76
N ASP A 104 11.36 2.19 5.03
CA ASP A 104 12.45 2.61 4.18
C ASP A 104 13.54 1.54 4.01
N SER A 105 13.61 0.60 4.94
CA SER A 105 14.55 -0.53 4.89
C SER A 105 14.22 -1.56 3.81
N VAL A 106 12.99 -1.56 3.29
CA VAL A 106 12.58 -2.48 2.21
C VAL A 106 13.15 -1.97 0.88
N PRO A 107 13.76 -2.84 0.03
CA PRO A 107 14.24 -2.43 -1.28
C PRO A 107 13.17 -1.75 -2.15
N ALA A 108 13.60 -0.95 -3.11
CA ALA A 108 12.72 -0.07 -3.89
C ALA A 108 11.62 -0.80 -4.66
N ASN A 109 11.87 -2.01 -5.16
CA ASN A 109 10.85 -2.79 -5.86
C ASN A 109 9.95 -3.61 -4.93
N GLY A 110 10.06 -3.40 -3.62
CA GLY A 110 9.24 -4.08 -2.62
C GLY A 110 7.76 -3.76 -2.74
N GLU A 111 7.40 -2.54 -3.17
CA GLU A 111 6.01 -2.15 -3.38
C GLU A 111 5.32 -3.08 -4.39
N SER A 112 5.88 -3.19 -5.58
CA SER A 112 5.28 -4.01 -6.63
C SER A 112 5.30 -5.50 -6.28
N TRP A 113 6.35 -5.97 -5.64
CA TRP A 113 6.42 -7.35 -5.18
C TRP A 113 5.35 -7.66 -4.12
N PHE A 114 5.21 -6.78 -3.14
CA PHE A 114 4.21 -6.91 -2.08
C PHE A 114 2.79 -6.87 -2.65
N LEU A 115 2.50 -5.86 -3.48
CA LEU A 115 1.18 -5.74 -4.11
C LEU A 115 0.84 -6.96 -4.96
N SER A 116 1.79 -7.47 -5.73
CA SER A 116 1.59 -8.67 -6.54
C SER A 116 1.14 -9.86 -5.68
N ARG A 117 1.75 -10.04 -4.51
CA ARG A 117 1.39 -11.11 -3.58
C ARG A 117 0.01 -10.88 -2.96
N THR A 118 -0.32 -9.64 -2.60
CA THR A 118 -1.65 -9.32 -2.05
C THR A 118 -2.74 -9.54 -3.10
N PHE A 119 -2.50 -9.16 -4.35
CA PHE A 119 -3.45 -9.34 -5.43
C PHE A 119 -3.72 -10.83 -5.70
N GLU A 120 -2.71 -11.66 -5.63
CA GLU A 120 -2.87 -13.10 -5.75
C GLU A 120 -3.79 -13.66 -4.64
N CYS A 121 -3.57 -13.23 -3.41
CA CYS A 121 -4.42 -13.63 -2.28
C CYS A 121 -5.86 -13.12 -2.42
N LEU A 122 -6.03 -11.87 -2.86
CA LEU A 122 -7.37 -11.30 -3.10
C LEU A 122 -8.12 -12.06 -4.18
N ARG A 123 -7.44 -12.45 -5.24
CA ARG A 123 -8.01 -13.24 -6.32
C ARG A 123 -8.51 -14.59 -5.82
N ARG A 124 -7.75 -15.26 -4.95
CA ARG A 124 -8.15 -16.51 -4.31
C ARG A 124 -9.37 -16.34 -3.40
N LYS A 125 -9.55 -15.15 -2.81
CA LYS A 125 -10.72 -14.83 -1.99
C LYS A 125 -11.95 -14.48 -2.81
N GLY A 126 -11.84 -14.39 -4.13
CA GLY A 126 -12.95 -14.11 -5.02
C GLY A 126 -13.08 -12.65 -5.45
N PHE A 127 -12.16 -11.78 -5.09
CA PHE A 127 -12.16 -10.40 -5.56
C PHE A 127 -11.67 -10.32 -7.00
N SER A 128 -12.39 -9.56 -7.82
CA SER A 128 -12.12 -9.42 -9.26
C SER A 128 -11.40 -8.14 -9.62
N GLY A 129 -11.36 -7.15 -8.72
CA GLY A 129 -10.72 -5.89 -9.02
C GLY A 129 -10.26 -5.13 -7.78
N VAL A 130 -9.24 -4.31 -7.99
CA VAL A 130 -8.71 -3.40 -6.99
C VAL A 130 -8.67 -2.01 -7.60
N VAL A 131 -9.21 -1.03 -6.87
CA VAL A 131 -9.14 0.38 -7.24
C VAL A 131 -8.14 1.06 -6.31
N SER A 132 -7.28 1.89 -6.87
CA SER A 132 -6.35 2.69 -6.09
C SER A 132 -6.41 4.14 -6.57
N PHE A 133 -6.43 5.06 -5.63
CA PHE A 133 -6.40 6.49 -5.93
C PHE A 133 -5.03 7.04 -5.60
N SER A 134 -4.44 7.74 -6.56
CA SER A 134 -3.23 8.51 -6.34
C SER A 134 -3.62 9.97 -6.09
N ASP A 135 -2.91 10.62 -5.18
CA ASP A 135 -3.11 12.03 -4.91
C ASP A 135 -2.47 12.84 -6.05
N PRO A 136 -3.28 13.54 -6.88
CA PRO A 136 -2.73 14.32 -7.98
C PRO A 136 -2.08 15.63 -7.53
N ILE A 137 -2.29 16.03 -6.28
CA ILE A 137 -1.77 17.28 -5.75
C ILE A 137 -0.40 16.99 -5.12
N PRO A 138 0.69 17.63 -5.62
CA PRO A 138 2.00 17.47 -4.99
C PRO A 138 1.94 17.89 -3.52
N ARG A 139 2.47 17.04 -2.64
CA ARG A 139 2.60 17.36 -1.24
C ARG A 139 3.77 18.32 -1.07
N THR A 140 3.59 19.34 -0.22
CA THR A 140 4.67 20.26 0.11
C THR A 140 5.37 19.84 1.39
N LYS A 141 6.66 20.17 1.48
CA LYS A 141 7.41 20.01 2.72
C LYS A 141 6.94 21.04 3.75
N ALA A 142 7.36 20.85 5.00
CA ALA A 142 7.02 21.77 6.07
C ALA A 142 7.51 23.21 5.83
N ASP A 143 8.54 23.38 5.00
CA ASP A 143 9.08 24.68 4.60
C ASP A 143 8.37 25.33 3.41
N GLY A 144 7.31 24.68 2.88
CA GLY A 144 6.55 25.18 1.75
C GLY A 144 7.10 24.82 0.37
N THR A 145 8.21 24.10 0.29
CA THR A 145 8.77 23.65 -1.00
C THR A 145 8.02 22.42 -1.51
N GLY A 146 7.89 22.29 -2.81
CA GLY A 146 7.23 21.13 -3.43
C GLY A 146 8.07 19.85 -3.28
N LEU A 147 7.39 18.73 -3.39
CA LEU A 147 8.01 17.41 -3.41
C LEU A 147 8.59 17.10 -4.78
#